data_7f48063acedbc073100d3dad0412000c
#
_entry.id   7f48063acedbc073100d3dad0412000c
#
_cell.length_a   1.000
_cell.length_b   1.000
_cell.length_c   1.000
_cell.angle_alpha   90.00
_cell.angle_beta   90.00
_cell.angle_gamma   90.00
#
_symmetry.space_group_name_H-M   'P 1'
#
loop_
_entity.id
_entity.type
_entity.pdbx_description
1 polymer ?
#
loop_
_entity_poly.entity_id
_entity_poly.type
_entity_poly.pdbx_seq_one_letter_code
_entity_poly.pdbx_strand_id
1 'polypeptide(L)'
;MKSAGYGQLTYDWKVAGLATITQIQDGKMILGRAQKSGVLTVSVNIGNGGDPTSVKTQIMVQEPQADARVVRVPVADEKPVDNQFYARDQSNTGKLYYKSTLKEPADHVFLNVYANEKLVIQEKQKAQVGQPFQLMARLAAGLITYRVEFGVESDGESKVQYSADNIVCGDAYIIEGQSNALATDTRETSPPETSTWIRSYGKPTPKRNEGGNAE
;
A
#
# COMPACT_ATOMS: atom_id res chain seq x y z
N MET A 1 58.99 13.34 30.58
CA MET A 1 57.72 12.64 30.44
C MET A 1 57.34 12.63 28.96
N LYS A 2 57.33 11.46 28.31
CA LYS A 2 56.79 11.35 26.94
C LYS A 2 55.25 11.43 27.06
N SER A 3 54.64 12.42 26.42
CA SER A 3 53.18 12.47 26.31
C SER A 3 52.74 11.22 25.56
N ALA A 4 51.95 10.39 26.19
CA ALA A 4 51.30 9.29 25.52
C ALA A 4 50.41 9.91 24.40
N GLY A 5 50.81 9.73 23.14
CA GLY A 5 49.97 10.14 22.02
C GLY A 5 48.67 9.33 22.08
N TYR A 6 47.59 10.00 22.29
CA TYR A 6 46.28 9.38 22.20
C TYR A 6 46.09 8.96 20.74
N GLY A 7 45.88 7.68 20.51
CA GLY A 7 45.54 7.16 19.18
C GLY A 7 44.22 7.73 18.64
N GLN A 8 44.03 7.56 17.37
CA GLN A 8 42.76 7.96 16.74
C GLN A 8 41.60 7.21 17.39
N LEU A 9 40.50 7.92 17.69
CA LEU A 9 39.29 7.31 18.22
C LEU A 9 38.67 6.37 17.19
N THR A 10 38.34 5.18 17.63
CA THR A 10 37.59 4.17 16.85
C THR A 10 36.23 3.91 17.49
N TYR A 11 35.23 3.64 16.67
CA TYR A 11 33.87 3.39 17.11
C TYR A 11 33.34 2.09 16.51
N ASP A 12 33.03 1.11 17.36
CA ASP A 12 32.41 -0.15 16.97
C ASP A 12 30.93 -0.11 17.43
N TRP A 13 30.02 0.16 16.49
CA TRP A 13 28.62 0.27 16.73
C TRP A 13 27.92 -1.07 16.57
N LYS A 14 27.00 -1.39 17.51
CA LYS A 14 26.14 -2.56 17.47
C LYS A 14 24.70 -2.18 17.78
N VAL A 15 23.79 -2.78 17.04
CA VAL A 15 22.36 -2.57 17.18
C VAL A 15 21.67 -3.92 17.31
N ALA A 16 20.76 -4.03 18.27
CA ALA A 16 19.93 -5.21 18.45
C ALA A 16 18.47 -4.82 18.57
N GLY A 17 17.60 -5.56 17.88
CA GLY A 17 16.14 -5.34 17.88
C GLY A 17 15.62 -4.76 16.56
N LEU A 18 14.94 -3.62 16.65
CA LEU A 18 14.05 -3.10 15.60
C LEU A 18 14.73 -2.15 14.60
N ALA A 19 16.03 -2.25 14.41
CA ALA A 19 16.75 -1.43 13.44
C ALA A 19 17.98 -2.15 12.90
N THR A 20 18.47 -1.66 11.77
CA THR A 20 19.74 -2.05 11.17
C THR A 20 20.62 -0.82 11.02
N ILE A 21 21.93 -1.00 11.05
CA ILE A 21 22.88 0.07 10.75
C ILE A 21 22.90 0.23 9.22
N THR A 22 22.56 1.42 8.73
CA THR A 22 22.60 1.74 7.30
C THR A 22 23.87 2.48 6.89
N GLN A 23 24.42 3.28 7.80
CA GLN A 23 25.65 4.03 7.54
C GLN A 23 26.38 4.34 8.85
N ILE A 24 27.71 4.31 8.80
CA ILE A 24 28.61 4.82 9.84
C ILE A 24 29.57 5.80 9.19
N GLN A 25 29.59 7.04 9.67
CA GLN A 25 30.50 8.08 9.19
C GLN A 25 30.86 9.04 10.34
N ASP A 26 32.13 9.38 10.47
CA ASP A 26 32.65 10.38 11.44
C ASP A 26 32.16 10.15 12.88
N GLY A 27 32.17 8.89 13.33
CA GLY A 27 31.70 8.49 14.66
C GLY A 27 30.17 8.57 14.84
N LYS A 28 29.41 8.89 13.79
CA LYS A 28 27.96 8.90 13.77
C LYS A 28 27.42 7.64 13.11
N MET A 29 26.24 7.22 13.56
CA MET A 29 25.55 6.06 13.01
C MET A 29 24.16 6.49 12.54
N ILE A 30 23.77 6.02 11.35
CA ILE A 30 22.42 6.15 10.83
C ILE A 30 21.74 4.78 10.92
N LEU A 31 20.54 4.78 11.48
CA LEU A 31 19.73 3.59 11.65
C LEU A 31 18.59 3.55 10.63
N GLY A 32 18.46 2.42 9.94
CA GLY A 32 17.24 2.05 9.23
C GLY A 32 16.29 1.35 10.19
N ARG A 33 15.12 1.91 10.42
CA ARG A 33 14.12 1.42 11.36
C ARG A 33 13.32 0.27 10.76
N ALA A 34 13.06 -0.79 11.51
CA ALA A 34 12.02 -1.76 11.17
C ALA A 34 10.64 -1.17 11.46
N GLN A 35 9.63 -1.58 10.70
CA GLN A 35 8.23 -1.14 10.87
C GLN A 35 7.55 -1.94 12.00
N LYS A 36 8.04 -1.76 13.22
CA LYS A 36 7.49 -2.42 14.43
C LYS A 36 7.76 -1.56 15.66
N SER A 37 6.86 -1.61 16.62
CA SER A 37 7.07 -1.03 17.95
C SER A 37 7.85 -1.97 18.85
N GLY A 38 8.63 -1.43 19.77
CA GLY A 38 9.39 -2.19 20.77
C GLY A 38 10.68 -1.50 21.21
N VAL A 39 11.54 -2.24 21.89
CA VAL A 39 12.81 -1.74 22.41
C VAL A 39 13.92 -1.97 21.39
N LEU A 40 14.64 -0.91 21.06
CA LEU A 40 15.89 -0.93 20.31
C LEU A 40 17.04 -0.73 21.28
N THR A 41 18.04 -1.61 21.24
CA THR A 41 19.26 -1.45 22.01
C THR A 41 20.40 -1.03 21.07
N VAL A 42 21.04 0.07 21.41
CA VAL A 42 22.22 0.59 20.70
C VAL A 42 23.42 0.53 21.65
N SER A 43 24.53 0.03 21.17
CA SER A 43 25.80 0.04 21.90
C SER A 43 26.95 0.49 21.03
N VAL A 44 27.93 1.13 21.63
CA VAL A 44 29.18 1.52 20.98
C VAL A 44 30.35 1.20 21.88
N ASN A 45 31.39 0.59 21.30
CA ASN A 45 32.71 0.46 21.91
C ASN A 45 33.63 1.53 21.33
N ILE A 46 34.16 2.38 22.21
CA ILE A 46 35.04 3.48 21.85
C ILE A 46 36.44 3.13 22.29
N GLY A 47 37.37 3.10 21.36
CA GLY A 47 38.78 2.79 21.62
C GLY A 47 39.69 3.87 21.09
N ASN A 48 40.91 3.96 21.66
CA ASN A 48 41.97 4.83 21.20
C ASN A 48 43.34 4.11 21.21
N GLY A 49 43.30 2.77 21.16
CA GLY A 49 44.51 1.91 21.28
C GLY A 49 44.77 1.41 22.71
N GLY A 50 43.98 1.87 23.72
CA GLY A 50 43.98 1.33 25.08
C GLY A 50 42.72 0.50 25.34
N ASP A 51 42.38 0.33 26.62
CA ASP A 51 41.15 -0.35 27.02
C ASP A 51 39.90 0.40 26.49
N PRO A 52 39.00 -0.27 25.77
CA PRO A 52 37.83 0.38 25.18
C PRO A 52 36.79 0.71 26.25
N THR A 53 36.07 1.81 26.03
CA THR A 53 34.91 2.16 26.82
C THR A 53 33.64 1.77 26.07
N SER A 54 32.74 1.07 26.75
CA SER A 54 31.46 0.66 26.19
C SER A 54 30.33 1.54 26.72
N VAL A 55 29.47 2.01 25.81
CA VAL A 55 28.22 2.72 26.14
C VAL A 55 27.06 1.96 25.52
N LYS A 56 25.99 1.81 26.31
CA LYS A 56 24.76 1.15 25.88
C LYS A 56 23.56 2.01 26.24
N THR A 57 22.63 2.13 25.28
CA THR A 57 21.36 2.82 25.50
C THR A 57 20.20 2.03 24.93
N GLN A 58 19.00 2.27 25.44
CA GLN A 58 17.76 1.72 24.93
C GLN A 58 16.88 2.84 24.40
N ILE A 59 16.29 2.62 23.24
CA ILE A 59 15.37 3.55 22.60
C ILE A 59 14.04 2.81 22.44
N MET A 60 12.97 3.39 22.98
CA MET A 60 11.61 2.91 22.70
C MET A 60 11.21 3.38 21.31
N VAL A 61 11.06 2.44 20.39
CA VAL A 61 10.50 2.69 19.05
C VAL A 61 9.00 2.52 19.14
N GLN A 62 8.27 3.52 18.70
CA GLN A 62 6.82 3.51 18.65
C GLN A 62 6.37 3.75 17.21
N GLU A 63 5.58 2.82 16.67
CA GLU A 63 4.91 3.06 15.39
C GLU A 63 3.87 4.16 15.59
N PRO A 64 3.76 5.11 14.66
CA PRO A 64 2.67 6.06 14.70
C PRO A 64 1.35 5.29 14.64
N GLN A 65 0.37 5.75 15.38
CA GLN A 65 -1.01 5.32 15.18
C GLN A 65 -1.37 5.58 13.72
N ALA A 66 -2.24 4.74 13.14
CA ALA A 66 -2.61 4.84 11.73
C ALA A 66 -2.86 6.31 11.36
N ASP A 67 -2.08 6.81 10.40
CA ASP A 67 -2.24 8.18 9.94
C ASP A 67 -3.65 8.33 9.36
N ALA A 68 -4.43 9.27 9.89
CA ALA A 68 -5.79 9.53 9.39
C ALA A 68 -5.81 9.83 7.88
N ARG A 69 -4.70 10.31 7.32
CA ARG A 69 -4.53 10.53 5.87
C ARG A 69 -4.48 9.23 5.05
N VAL A 70 -4.22 8.10 5.69
CA VAL A 70 -4.22 6.77 5.06
C VAL A 70 -5.60 6.14 5.07
N VAL A 71 -6.55 6.70 5.82
CA VAL A 71 -7.94 6.23 5.79
C VAL A 71 -8.56 6.61 4.46
N ARG A 72 -8.85 5.59 3.65
CA ARG A 72 -9.53 5.79 2.38
C ARG A 72 -10.94 6.35 2.62
N VAL A 73 -11.18 7.52 2.07
CA VAL A 73 -12.50 8.17 2.06
C VAL A 73 -13.03 8.13 0.63
N PRO A 74 -14.28 7.66 0.39
CA PRO A 74 -14.84 7.62 -0.94
C PRO A 74 -15.06 9.04 -1.47
N VAL A 75 -14.76 9.23 -2.75
CA VAL A 75 -15.08 10.49 -3.47
C VAL A 75 -16.57 10.55 -3.80
N ALA A 76 -17.05 11.73 -4.19
CA ALA A 76 -18.40 11.87 -4.72
C ALA A 76 -18.52 11.04 -6.02
N ASP A 77 -19.67 10.40 -6.21
CA ASP A 77 -19.96 9.53 -7.38
C ASP A 77 -18.93 8.39 -7.58
N GLU A 78 -18.41 7.84 -6.48
CA GLU A 78 -17.52 6.70 -6.53
C GLU A 78 -18.28 5.43 -6.85
N LYS A 79 -17.78 4.71 -7.85
CA LYS A 79 -18.21 3.35 -8.19
C LYS A 79 -17.01 2.54 -8.69
N PRO A 80 -16.97 1.23 -8.48
CA PRO A 80 -15.97 0.38 -9.08
C PRO A 80 -16.06 0.37 -10.60
N VAL A 81 -14.94 0.08 -11.24
CA VAL A 81 -14.85 -0.14 -12.69
C VAL A 81 -14.32 -1.54 -12.99
N ASP A 82 -14.50 -2.01 -14.20
CA ASP A 82 -13.94 -3.29 -14.65
C ASP A 82 -12.43 -3.34 -14.42
N ASN A 83 -11.95 -4.51 -14.05
CA ASN A 83 -10.54 -4.76 -13.78
C ASN A 83 -9.95 -3.96 -12.62
N GLN A 84 -10.76 -3.43 -11.72
CA GLN A 84 -10.26 -2.66 -10.59
C GLN A 84 -9.60 -3.56 -9.55
N PHE A 85 -8.48 -3.07 -8.99
CA PHE A 85 -7.79 -3.67 -7.87
C PHE A 85 -8.09 -2.92 -6.58
N TYR A 86 -8.38 -3.65 -5.51
CA TYR A 86 -8.54 -3.12 -4.16
C TYR A 86 -7.39 -3.59 -3.27
N ALA A 87 -6.63 -2.64 -2.72
CA ALA A 87 -5.60 -2.96 -1.74
C ALA A 87 -6.25 -3.42 -0.44
N ARG A 88 -5.76 -4.54 0.11
CA ARG A 88 -6.20 -5.02 1.43
C ARG A 88 -5.64 -4.14 2.55
N ASP A 89 -6.41 -4.00 3.60
CA ASP A 89 -6.01 -3.39 4.86
C ASP A 89 -5.49 -4.47 5.86
N GLN A 90 -5.24 -4.04 7.11
CA GLN A 90 -4.80 -4.93 8.18
C GLN A 90 -5.83 -6.01 8.55
N SER A 91 -7.10 -5.83 8.19
CA SER A 91 -8.16 -6.81 8.35
C SER A 91 -8.23 -7.82 7.19
N ASN A 92 -7.22 -7.80 6.31
CA ASN A 92 -7.17 -8.65 5.11
C ASN A 92 -8.35 -8.42 4.15
N THR A 93 -8.88 -7.19 4.11
CA THR A 93 -10.00 -6.82 3.24
C THR A 93 -9.76 -5.50 2.53
N GLY A 94 -10.22 -5.39 1.29
CA GLY A 94 -10.32 -4.14 0.55
C GLY A 94 -11.69 -3.51 0.72
N LYS A 95 -11.77 -2.18 0.79
CA LYS A 95 -13.03 -1.45 0.90
C LYS A 95 -13.49 -0.97 -0.47
N LEU A 96 -14.61 -1.52 -0.91
CA LEU A 96 -15.31 -1.11 -2.10
C LEU A 96 -16.46 -0.18 -1.70
N TYR A 97 -16.58 0.95 -2.38
CA TYR A 97 -17.66 1.91 -2.15
C TYR A 97 -18.50 2.08 -3.41
N TYR A 98 -19.80 2.24 -3.20
CA TYR A 98 -20.71 2.82 -4.17
C TYR A 98 -21.36 4.06 -3.53
N LYS A 99 -20.98 5.22 -4.00
CA LYS A 99 -21.44 6.51 -3.49
C LYS A 99 -21.89 7.37 -4.65
N SER A 100 -23.10 7.87 -4.55
CA SER A 100 -23.68 8.76 -5.57
C SER A 100 -24.89 9.51 -4.99
N THR A 101 -25.60 10.23 -5.85
CA THR A 101 -26.87 10.88 -5.52
C THR A 101 -27.97 10.23 -6.33
N LEU A 102 -29.06 9.86 -5.65
CA LEU A 102 -30.21 9.24 -6.33
C LEU A 102 -30.89 10.25 -7.25
N LYS A 103 -31.00 9.92 -8.55
CA LYS A 103 -31.54 10.81 -9.58
C LYS A 103 -33.01 10.55 -9.90
N GLU A 104 -33.46 9.32 -9.76
CA GLU A 104 -34.80 8.87 -10.05
C GLU A 104 -35.45 8.30 -8.78
N PRO A 105 -36.77 8.38 -8.63
CA PRO A 105 -37.46 7.79 -7.49
C PRO A 105 -37.19 6.29 -7.35
N ALA A 106 -36.84 5.89 -6.13
CA ALA A 106 -36.72 4.49 -5.74
C ALA A 106 -36.86 4.36 -4.23
N ASP A 107 -37.28 3.20 -3.75
CA ASP A 107 -37.38 2.89 -2.32
C ASP A 107 -36.01 2.65 -1.71
N HIS A 108 -35.17 1.93 -2.44
CA HIS A 108 -33.83 1.55 -2.01
C HIS A 108 -32.83 1.64 -3.14
N VAL A 109 -31.57 1.84 -2.76
CA VAL A 109 -30.39 1.54 -3.57
C VAL A 109 -29.75 0.26 -3.04
N PHE A 110 -29.17 -0.55 -3.91
CA PHE A 110 -28.52 -1.79 -3.51
C PHE A 110 -27.14 -1.98 -4.16
N LEU A 111 -26.34 -2.80 -3.49
CA LEU A 111 -25.03 -3.28 -3.94
C LEU A 111 -25.01 -4.79 -3.71
N ASN A 112 -24.85 -5.56 -4.76
CA ASN A 112 -24.61 -6.99 -4.73
C ASN A 112 -23.16 -7.28 -5.10
N VAL A 113 -22.48 -8.13 -4.31
CA VAL A 113 -21.12 -8.59 -4.60
C VAL A 113 -21.12 -10.09 -4.78
N TYR A 114 -20.58 -10.52 -5.91
CA TYR A 114 -20.42 -11.93 -6.25
C TYR A 114 -18.94 -12.28 -6.19
N ALA A 115 -18.60 -13.38 -5.51
CA ALA A 115 -17.27 -13.95 -5.47
C ALA A 115 -17.29 -15.26 -6.27
N ASN A 116 -16.50 -15.36 -7.34
CA ASN A 116 -16.52 -16.51 -8.26
C ASN A 116 -17.96 -16.88 -8.67
N GLU A 117 -18.73 -15.87 -9.11
CA GLU A 117 -20.12 -15.95 -9.55
C GLU A 117 -21.18 -16.29 -8.46
N LYS A 118 -20.76 -16.43 -7.21
CA LYS A 118 -21.68 -16.66 -6.10
C LYS A 118 -21.92 -15.36 -5.33
N LEU A 119 -23.18 -14.99 -5.11
CA LEU A 119 -23.55 -13.84 -4.27
C LEU A 119 -23.03 -14.05 -2.83
N VAL A 120 -22.22 -13.14 -2.35
CA VAL A 120 -21.57 -13.21 -1.02
C VAL A 120 -21.90 -12.03 -0.13
N ILE A 121 -22.21 -10.86 -0.72
CA ILE A 121 -22.58 -9.65 0.02
C ILE A 121 -23.74 -9.00 -0.70
N GLN A 122 -24.73 -8.61 0.08
CA GLN A 122 -25.86 -7.79 -0.35
C GLN A 122 -26.06 -6.64 0.63
N GLU A 123 -25.89 -5.42 0.15
CA GLU A 123 -26.12 -4.21 0.91
C GLU A 123 -27.30 -3.46 0.31
N LYS A 124 -28.15 -2.90 1.16
CA LYS A 124 -29.35 -2.17 0.76
C LYS A 124 -29.59 -0.99 1.68
N GLN A 125 -29.90 0.15 1.12
CA GLN A 125 -30.15 1.37 1.86
C GLN A 125 -31.37 2.10 1.29
N LYS A 126 -32.25 2.61 2.17
CA LYS A 126 -33.27 3.57 1.76
C LYS A 126 -32.63 4.81 1.17
N ALA A 127 -33.13 5.31 0.08
CA ALA A 127 -32.61 6.48 -0.58
C ALA A 127 -33.76 7.41 -1.01
N GLN A 128 -33.45 8.70 -1.11
CA GLN A 128 -34.36 9.73 -1.56
C GLN A 128 -33.78 10.50 -2.73
N VAL A 129 -34.60 10.88 -3.68
CA VAL A 129 -34.21 11.67 -4.85
C VAL A 129 -33.47 12.95 -4.40
N GLY A 130 -32.34 13.24 -5.03
CA GLY A 130 -31.52 14.40 -4.74
C GLY A 130 -30.65 14.26 -3.48
N GLN A 131 -30.78 13.17 -2.71
CA GLN A 131 -29.96 12.93 -1.53
C GLN A 131 -28.78 11.99 -1.86
N PRO A 132 -27.59 12.26 -1.28
CA PRO A 132 -26.44 11.38 -1.41
C PRO A 132 -26.67 10.09 -0.64
N PHE A 133 -26.15 8.98 -1.17
CA PHE A 133 -26.10 7.69 -0.49
C PHE A 133 -24.72 7.08 -0.58
N GLN A 134 -24.41 6.12 0.31
CA GLN A 134 -23.15 5.40 0.31
C GLN A 134 -23.38 3.97 0.78
N LEU A 135 -23.06 3.02 -0.09
CA LEU A 135 -22.97 1.61 0.23
C LEU A 135 -21.50 1.19 0.30
N MET A 136 -21.17 0.20 1.12
CA MET A 136 -19.79 -0.25 1.30
C MET A 136 -19.74 -1.76 1.47
N ALA A 137 -18.87 -2.41 0.72
CA ALA A 137 -18.58 -3.83 0.88
C ALA A 137 -17.10 -4.05 1.23
N ARG A 138 -16.82 -5.10 2.00
CA ARG A 138 -15.46 -5.55 2.29
C ARG A 138 -15.16 -6.79 1.44
N LEU A 139 -14.18 -6.64 0.55
CA LEU A 139 -13.72 -7.72 -0.32
C LEU A 139 -12.58 -8.46 0.38
N ALA A 140 -12.72 -9.75 0.62
CA ALA A 140 -11.63 -10.57 1.15
C ALA A 140 -10.47 -10.63 0.15
N ALA A 141 -9.24 -10.52 0.65
CA ALA A 141 -8.06 -10.70 -0.19
C ALA A 141 -7.84 -12.19 -0.49
N GLY A 142 -7.39 -12.48 -1.72
CA GLY A 142 -7.11 -13.84 -2.16
C GLY A 142 -7.26 -14.02 -3.67
N LEU A 143 -7.17 -15.26 -4.13
CA LEU A 143 -7.40 -15.64 -5.52
C LEU A 143 -8.91 -15.71 -5.80
N ILE A 144 -9.58 -14.59 -5.65
CA ILE A 144 -11.02 -14.42 -5.82
C ILE A 144 -11.26 -13.37 -6.87
N THR A 145 -12.11 -13.67 -7.85
CA THR A 145 -12.62 -12.71 -8.81
C THR A 145 -14.00 -12.24 -8.36
N TYR A 146 -14.15 -10.94 -8.25
CA TYR A 146 -15.40 -10.33 -7.85
C TYR A 146 -16.11 -9.69 -9.05
N ARG A 147 -17.42 -9.82 -9.07
CA ARG A 147 -18.34 -9.05 -9.89
C ARG A 147 -19.28 -8.28 -8.95
N VAL A 148 -19.62 -7.07 -9.31
CA VAL A 148 -20.52 -6.23 -8.52
C VAL A 148 -21.65 -5.69 -9.37
N GLU A 149 -22.82 -5.57 -8.76
CA GLU A 149 -24.00 -4.99 -9.36
C GLU A 149 -24.54 -3.88 -8.45
N PHE A 150 -24.88 -2.77 -9.04
CA PHE A 150 -25.52 -1.64 -8.37
C PHE A 150 -26.85 -1.39 -9.02
N GLY A 151 -27.82 -1.02 -8.22
CA GLY A 151 -29.13 -0.72 -8.76
C GLY A 151 -30.05 -0.08 -7.76
N VAL A 152 -31.28 0.00 -8.18
CA VAL A 152 -32.38 0.53 -7.39
C VAL A 152 -33.48 -0.53 -7.25
N GLU A 153 -34.27 -0.38 -6.21
CA GLU A 153 -35.46 -1.19 -5.99
C GLU A 153 -36.65 -0.26 -5.77
N SER A 154 -37.75 -0.55 -6.45
CA SER A 154 -39.03 0.14 -6.34
C SER A 154 -40.14 -0.88 -6.36
N ASP A 155 -41.12 -0.74 -5.47
CA ASP A 155 -42.30 -1.65 -5.38
C ASP A 155 -41.92 -3.14 -5.29
N GLY A 156 -40.76 -3.44 -4.67
CA GLY A 156 -40.23 -4.80 -4.52
C GLY A 156 -39.52 -5.36 -5.75
N GLU A 157 -39.45 -4.63 -6.85
CA GLU A 157 -38.69 -5.01 -8.04
C GLU A 157 -37.32 -4.37 -8.05
N SER A 158 -36.28 -5.19 -8.27
CA SER A 158 -34.90 -4.74 -8.36
C SER A 158 -34.47 -4.53 -9.81
N LYS A 159 -33.87 -3.38 -10.08
CA LYS A 159 -33.30 -3.04 -11.40
C LYS A 159 -31.81 -2.74 -11.28
N VAL A 160 -30.99 -3.58 -11.89
CA VAL A 160 -29.55 -3.32 -12.02
C VAL A 160 -29.33 -2.15 -12.97
N GLN A 161 -28.61 -1.14 -12.52
CA GLN A 161 -28.26 0.05 -13.32
C GLN A 161 -26.82 0.02 -13.80
N TYR A 162 -25.95 -0.68 -13.11
CA TYR A 162 -24.53 -0.75 -13.42
C TYR A 162 -23.93 -2.05 -12.88
N SER A 163 -23.00 -2.62 -13.61
CA SER A 163 -22.15 -3.74 -13.14
C SER A 163 -20.68 -3.45 -13.43
N ALA A 164 -19.81 -4.05 -12.65
CA ALA A 164 -18.37 -4.07 -12.91
C ALA A 164 -17.82 -5.45 -12.61
N ASP A 165 -16.95 -5.92 -13.50
CA ASP A 165 -16.43 -7.27 -13.52
C ASP A 165 -14.93 -7.33 -13.30
N ASN A 166 -14.44 -8.56 -13.05
CA ASN A 166 -13.02 -8.84 -12.93
C ASN A 166 -12.31 -7.98 -11.87
N ILE A 167 -12.98 -7.73 -10.75
CA ILE A 167 -12.44 -7.01 -9.61
C ILE A 167 -11.67 -7.98 -8.72
N VAL A 168 -10.52 -7.55 -8.20
CA VAL A 168 -9.67 -8.37 -7.31
C VAL A 168 -9.24 -7.58 -6.09
N CYS A 169 -8.89 -8.30 -5.01
CA CYS A 169 -8.40 -7.71 -3.76
C CYS A 169 -7.13 -8.43 -3.29
N GLY A 170 -6.09 -7.66 -2.93
CA GLY A 170 -4.81 -8.24 -2.50
C GLY A 170 -3.80 -7.21 -2.04
N ASP A 171 -2.52 -7.57 -2.09
CA ASP A 171 -1.42 -6.69 -1.71
C ASP A 171 -1.15 -5.63 -2.78
N ALA A 172 -0.97 -4.40 -2.35
CA ALA A 172 -0.52 -3.31 -3.20
C ALA A 172 0.92 -2.92 -2.85
N TYR A 173 1.76 -2.81 -3.86
CA TYR A 173 3.15 -2.42 -3.73
C TYR A 173 3.40 -1.14 -4.52
N ILE A 174 4.07 -0.17 -3.90
CA ILE A 174 4.55 1.03 -4.57
C ILE A 174 6.02 0.82 -4.88
N ILE A 175 6.36 0.87 -6.16
CA ILE A 175 7.75 0.84 -6.63
C ILE A 175 8.12 2.28 -6.96
N GLU A 176 9.00 2.86 -6.17
CA GLU A 176 9.49 4.22 -6.34
C GLU A 176 11.01 4.21 -6.41
N GLY A 177 11.59 5.01 -7.30
CA GLY A 177 13.03 5.12 -7.45
C GLY A 177 13.43 5.78 -8.76
N GLN A 178 14.73 5.71 -9.05
CA GLN A 178 15.31 6.18 -10.30
C GLN A 178 15.26 5.08 -11.39
N SER A 179 16.19 5.10 -12.34
CA SER A 179 16.27 4.16 -13.47
C SER A 179 16.18 2.69 -13.04
N ASN A 180 16.76 2.33 -11.92
CA ASN A 180 16.73 0.95 -11.40
C ASN A 180 15.31 0.46 -11.05
N ALA A 181 14.43 1.37 -10.68
CA ALA A 181 13.03 1.03 -10.39
C ALA A 181 12.23 0.69 -11.66
N LEU A 182 12.72 1.08 -12.83
CA LEU A 182 12.09 0.77 -14.12
C LEU A 182 12.39 -0.65 -14.62
N ALA A 183 13.33 -1.35 -13.95
CA ALA A 183 13.78 -2.71 -14.34
C ALA A 183 14.17 -2.84 -15.83
N THR A 184 14.64 -1.75 -16.44
CA THR A 184 14.99 -1.71 -17.88
C THR A 184 16.41 -2.18 -18.16
N ASP A 185 17.23 -2.30 -17.10
CA ASP A 185 18.67 -2.62 -17.22
C ASP A 185 18.93 -4.14 -17.07
N THR A 186 17.90 -4.94 -16.90
CA THR A 186 18.05 -6.39 -16.81
C THR A 186 18.23 -6.96 -18.20
N ARG A 187 19.36 -7.62 -18.43
CA ARG A 187 19.63 -8.37 -19.66
C ARG A 187 18.77 -9.64 -19.79
N GLU A 188 18.09 -10.00 -18.71
CA GLU A 188 17.19 -11.15 -18.66
C GLU A 188 15.75 -10.65 -18.73
N THR A 189 15.03 -11.09 -19.72
CA THR A 189 13.58 -10.93 -19.77
C THR A 189 12.98 -11.93 -18.81
N SER A 190 12.38 -11.46 -17.71
CA SER A 190 11.50 -12.34 -16.95
C SER A 190 10.40 -12.87 -17.85
N PRO A 191 10.06 -14.16 -17.76
CA PRO A 191 8.92 -14.69 -18.50
C PRO A 191 7.70 -13.82 -18.17
N PRO A 192 6.86 -13.49 -19.17
CA PRO A 192 5.68 -12.70 -18.96
C PRO A 192 4.67 -13.52 -18.16
N GLU A 193 4.82 -13.53 -16.85
CA GLU A 193 3.80 -14.09 -15.98
C GLU A 193 2.64 -13.11 -15.92
N THR A 194 1.62 -13.39 -16.67
CA THR A 194 0.35 -12.67 -16.61
C THR A 194 -0.67 -13.50 -15.85
N SER A 195 -1.37 -12.86 -14.93
CA SER A 195 -2.41 -13.50 -14.15
C SER A 195 -3.55 -12.50 -13.92
N THR A 196 -4.77 -13.02 -13.82
CA THR A 196 -5.95 -12.22 -13.47
C THR A 196 -5.75 -11.45 -12.15
N TRP A 197 -4.95 -11.97 -11.25
CA TRP A 197 -4.71 -11.38 -9.93
C TRP A 197 -3.50 -10.45 -9.86
N ILE A 198 -2.68 -10.37 -10.92
CA ILE A 198 -1.53 -9.47 -10.98
C ILE A 198 -1.94 -8.24 -11.80
N ARG A 199 -1.95 -7.08 -11.16
CA ARG A 199 -2.30 -5.79 -11.78
C ARG A 199 -1.12 -4.85 -11.65
N SER A 200 -0.75 -4.19 -12.73
CA SER A 200 0.19 -3.08 -12.71
C SER A 200 -0.52 -1.79 -13.11
N TYR A 201 -0.27 -0.74 -12.36
CA TYR A 201 -0.75 0.60 -12.66
C TYR A 201 0.46 1.46 -13.00
N GLY A 202 0.65 1.73 -14.29
CA GLY A 202 1.73 2.57 -14.77
C GLY A 202 1.24 3.49 -15.89
N LYS A 203 1.79 4.70 -15.97
CA LYS A 203 1.62 5.52 -17.17
C LYS A 203 2.38 4.83 -18.32
N PRO A 204 1.78 4.66 -19.49
CA PRO A 204 2.55 4.27 -20.67
C PRO A 204 3.67 5.29 -20.86
N THR A 205 4.91 4.84 -20.82
CA THR A 205 6.04 5.70 -21.19
C THR A 205 5.84 6.10 -22.66
N PRO A 206 5.82 7.40 -22.99
CA PRO A 206 5.79 7.79 -24.39
C PRO A 206 6.95 7.07 -25.10
N LYS A 207 6.66 6.40 -26.21
CA LYS A 207 7.74 5.83 -27.05
C LYS A 207 8.75 6.94 -27.27
N ARG A 208 9.97 6.74 -26.82
CA ARG A 208 11.09 7.65 -27.14
C ARG A 208 11.10 7.70 -28.66
N ASN A 209 10.83 8.86 -29.24
CA ASN A 209 11.03 9.03 -30.65
C ASN A 209 12.50 8.71 -30.90
N GLU A 210 12.78 7.56 -31.50
CA GLU A 210 14.08 7.31 -32.07
C GLU A 210 14.25 8.40 -33.11
N GLY A 211 15.08 9.38 -32.76
CA GLY A 211 15.37 10.50 -33.64
C GLY A 211 15.89 9.95 -34.94
N GLY A 212 15.10 10.08 -35.99
CA GLY A 212 15.59 9.84 -37.34
C GLY A 212 16.80 10.73 -37.55
N ASN A 213 17.91 10.12 -37.92
CA ASN A 213 19.04 10.82 -38.49
C ASN A 213 18.51 11.62 -39.68
N ALA A 214 18.51 12.95 -39.54
CA ALA A 214 18.42 13.82 -40.70
C ALA A 214 19.80 13.76 -41.40
N GLU A 215 19.83 13.30 -42.63
CA GLU A 215 20.90 13.53 -43.57
C GLU A 215 21.02 15.03 -43.87
#